data_c45620b69d8bc0d7961483c288dcdf22
#
_entry.id   c45620b69d8bc0d7961483c288dcdf22
#
_cell.length_a   1.000
_cell.length_b   1.000
_cell.length_c   1.000
_cell.angle_alpha   90.00
_cell.angle_beta   90.00
_cell.angle_gamma   90.00
#
_symmetry.space_group_name_H-M   'P 1'
#
loop_
_entity.id
_entity.type
_entity.pdbx_description
1 polymer ?
#
loop_
_entity_poly.entity_id
_entity_poly.type
_entity_poly.pdbx_seq_one_letter_code
_entity_poly.pdbx_strand_id
1 'polypeptide(L)'
;MPLFKGGDFRDDPWIAVDDPAAAPEGKDIIVGKKRFLADSEALLGWPGRLGVVLVAGESLDGLVPHLGRLSLIELRIPKYSDGRFYSIARLLRDRHGFMGELRAGGDVLRDQVVHLLRAGFDALDVSHPGTIEALRLGTIVAVHHHYQPASAERVETRPNQRPWRRLSDFGTLSRVLRGGGQGGGRA
;
A
#
# COMPACT_ATOMS: atom_id res chain seq x y z
N MET A 1 -7.61 -8.15 10.63
CA MET A 1 -6.26 -7.78 11.06
C MET A 1 -6.17 -6.27 11.17
N PRO A 2 -5.30 -5.68 11.99
CA PRO A 2 -5.24 -4.24 12.14
C PRO A 2 -4.63 -3.59 10.89
N LEU A 3 -5.41 -2.72 10.25
CA LEU A 3 -4.97 -1.96 9.08
C LEU A 3 -4.26 -0.67 9.53
N PHE A 4 -2.98 -0.53 9.19
CA PHE A 4 -2.22 0.69 9.42
C PHE A 4 -2.27 1.57 8.17
N LYS A 5 -2.86 2.79 8.29
CA LYS A 5 -3.00 3.73 7.18
C LYS A 5 -2.97 5.18 7.67
N GLY A 6 -2.21 6.02 6.98
CA GLY A 6 -2.11 7.44 7.31
C GLY A 6 -1.48 7.73 8.67
N GLY A 7 -0.64 6.81 9.19
CA GLY A 7 0.06 6.95 10.46
C GLY A 7 -0.68 6.37 11.67
N ASP A 8 -1.84 5.74 11.47
CA ASP A 8 -2.66 5.21 12.56
C ASP A 8 -3.30 3.88 12.21
N PHE A 9 -3.70 3.11 13.22
CA PHE A 9 -4.49 1.89 13.04
C PHE A 9 -5.96 2.22 12.88
N ARG A 10 -6.60 1.59 11.89
CA ARG A 10 -8.01 1.80 11.53
C ARG A 10 -8.72 0.49 11.31
N ASP A 11 -10.03 0.53 11.41
CA ASP A 11 -10.88 -0.58 10.98
C ASP A 11 -10.81 -0.72 9.46
N ASP A 12 -10.77 -1.95 9.00
CA ASP A 12 -10.77 -2.25 7.57
C ASP A 12 -12.21 -2.31 7.05
N PRO A 13 -12.63 -1.42 6.14
CA PRO A 13 -13.98 -1.45 5.57
C PRO A 13 -14.15 -2.54 4.51
N TRP A 14 -13.07 -3.17 4.06
CA TRP A 14 -13.09 -4.13 2.97
C TRP A 14 -13.43 -5.54 3.44
N ILE A 15 -14.29 -6.21 2.70
CA ILE A 15 -14.69 -7.58 2.95
C ILE A 15 -14.00 -8.50 1.95
N ALA A 16 -13.16 -9.40 2.43
CA ALA A 16 -12.57 -10.42 1.58
C ALA A 16 -13.62 -11.48 1.24
N VAL A 17 -13.79 -11.72 -0.06
CA VAL A 17 -14.78 -12.68 -0.56
C VAL A 17 -14.15 -13.63 -1.57
N ASP A 18 -14.45 -14.90 -1.41
CA ASP A 18 -14.08 -15.93 -2.40
C ASP A 18 -15.15 -16.06 -3.49
N ASP A 19 -16.41 -15.88 -3.09
CA ASP A 19 -17.56 -15.86 -4.00
C ASP A 19 -18.29 -14.52 -3.93
N PRO A 20 -18.23 -13.68 -5.00
CA PRO A 20 -18.93 -12.39 -5.03
C PRO A 20 -20.45 -12.50 -4.83
N ALA A 21 -21.07 -13.63 -5.21
CA ALA A 21 -22.50 -13.85 -5.03
C ALA A 21 -22.90 -13.95 -3.55
N ALA A 22 -21.96 -14.31 -2.67
CA ALA A 22 -22.17 -14.36 -1.22
C ALA A 22 -21.86 -13.03 -0.52
N ALA A 23 -21.36 -12.03 -1.24
CA ALA A 23 -21.01 -10.73 -0.66
C ALA A 23 -22.27 -9.88 -0.40
N PRO A 24 -22.31 -9.12 0.71
CA PRO A 24 -23.39 -8.17 0.94
C PRO A 24 -23.39 -7.08 -0.13
N GLU A 25 -24.54 -6.85 -0.75
CA GLU A 25 -24.69 -5.89 -1.83
C GLU A 25 -24.25 -4.48 -1.42
N GLY A 26 -23.55 -3.79 -2.31
CA GLY A 26 -23.10 -2.42 -2.08
C GLY A 26 -21.93 -2.25 -1.11
N LYS A 27 -21.41 -3.33 -0.54
CA LYS A 27 -20.21 -3.27 0.31
C LYS A 27 -18.93 -3.23 -0.53
N ASP A 28 -17.87 -2.74 0.10
CA ASP A 28 -16.53 -2.76 -0.50
C ASP A 28 -15.96 -4.16 -0.38
N ILE A 29 -15.65 -4.77 -1.51
CA ILE A 29 -15.17 -6.14 -1.57
C ILE A 29 -13.77 -6.24 -2.13
N ILE A 30 -13.03 -7.22 -1.64
CA ILE A 30 -11.73 -7.58 -2.17
C ILE A 30 -11.73 -9.05 -2.56
N VAL A 31 -11.30 -9.34 -3.78
CA VAL A 31 -11.30 -10.69 -4.36
C VAL A 31 -9.89 -11.09 -4.82
N GLY A 32 -9.60 -12.37 -4.84
CA GLY A 32 -8.36 -12.87 -5.43
C GLY A 32 -8.30 -12.59 -6.94
N LYS A 33 -7.09 -12.35 -7.48
CA LYS A 33 -6.88 -12.08 -8.91
C LYS A 33 -7.52 -13.13 -9.81
N LYS A 34 -7.37 -14.42 -9.48
CA LYS A 34 -7.94 -15.51 -10.30
C LYS A 34 -9.45 -15.39 -10.39
N ARG A 35 -10.12 -15.10 -9.28
CA ARG A 35 -11.58 -14.92 -9.25
C ARG A 35 -11.99 -13.68 -10.03
N PHE A 36 -11.27 -12.57 -9.85
CA PHE A 36 -11.51 -11.35 -10.62
C PHE A 36 -11.47 -11.60 -12.13
N LEU A 37 -10.47 -12.33 -12.62
CA LEU A 37 -10.33 -12.61 -14.05
C LEU A 37 -11.41 -13.56 -14.58
N ALA A 38 -11.92 -14.48 -13.75
CA ALA A 38 -12.99 -15.41 -14.12
C ALA A 38 -14.33 -14.71 -14.28
N ASP A 39 -14.65 -13.74 -13.41
CA ASP A 39 -15.95 -13.07 -13.33
C ASP A 39 -15.86 -11.57 -13.56
N SER A 40 -14.91 -11.13 -14.38
CA SER A 40 -14.58 -9.71 -14.55
C SER A 40 -15.77 -8.85 -14.95
N GLU A 41 -16.65 -9.31 -15.84
CA GLU A 41 -17.84 -8.55 -16.26
C GLU A 41 -18.79 -8.28 -15.10
N ALA A 42 -19.10 -9.29 -14.31
CA ALA A 42 -19.99 -9.15 -13.14
C ALA A 42 -19.36 -8.26 -12.07
N LEU A 43 -18.07 -8.44 -11.79
CA LEU A 43 -17.35 -7.67 -10.78
C LEU A 43 -17.14 -6.22 -11.17
N LEU A 44 -16.93 -5.92 -12.44
CA LEU A 44 -16.84 -4.54 -12.92
C LEU A 44 -18.16 -3.77 -12.80
N GLY A 45 -19.29 -4.48 -12.77
CA GLY A 45 -20.62 -3.94 -12.47
C GLY A 45 -20.94 -3.85 -10.97
N TRP A 46 -20.04 -4.26 -10.08
CA TRP A 46 -20.29 -4.25 -8.64
C TRP A 46 -20.66 -2.85 -8.11
N PRO A 47 -21.73 -2.69 -7.33
CA PRO A 47 -22.21 -1.38 -6.88
C PRO A 47 -21.33 -0.73 -5.81
N GLY A 48 -20.51 -1.51 -5.07
CA GLY A 48 -19.53 -1.04 -4.11
C GLY A 48 -18.15 -0.79 -4.73
N ARG A 49 -17.17 -0.45 -3.89
CA ARG A 49 -15.78 -0.38 -4.33
C ARG A 49 -15.22 -1.81 -4.50
N LEU A 50 -14.37 -1.96 -5.49
CA LEU A 50 -13.75 -3.24 -5.84
C LEU A 50 -12.26 -3.22 -5.59
N GLY A 51 -11.76 -4.21 -4.87
CA GLY A 51 -10.35 -4.47 -4.62
C GLY A 51 -9.91 -5.84 -5.14
N VAL A 52 -8.63 -5.94 -5.46
CA VAL A 52 -8.03 -7.21 -5.93
C VAL A 52 -6.79 -7.53 -5.10
N VAL A 53 -6.68 -8.81 -4.69
CA VAL A 53 -5.48 -9.36 -4.06
C VAL A 53 -4.60 -10.02 -5.12
N LEU A 54 -3.32 -9.61 -5.15
CA LEU A 54 -2.26 -10.31 -5.86
C LEU A 54 -1.30 -10.93 -4.84
N VAL A 55 -0.91 -12.15 -5.08
CA VAL A 55 0.20 -12.77 -4.34
C VAL A 55 1.52 -12.35 -4.97
N ALA A 56 2.54 -12.11 -4.15
CA ALA A 56 3.86 -11.74 -4.64
C ALA A 56 4.35 -12.76 -5.71
N GLY A 57 4.77 -12.22 -6.85
CA GLY A 57 5.18 -13.02 -8.01
C GLY A 57 4.11 -13.28 -9.06
N GLU A 58 2.85 -12.97 -8.79
CA GLU A 58 1.84 -12.93 -9.85
C GLU A 58 2.07 -11.72 -10.77
N SER A 59 1.85 -11.93 -12.08
CA SER A 59 1.95 -10.83 -13.05
C SER A 59 0.76 -9.87 -12.94
N LEU A 60 0.87 -8.67 -13.48
CA LEU A 60 -0.25 -7.72 -13.62
C LEU A 60 -1.14 -8.01 -14.84
N ASP A 61 -0.77 -9.00 -15.66
CA ASP A 61 -1.50 -9.34 -16.87
C ASP A 61 -2.97 -9.64 -16.54
N GLY A 62 -3.86 -9.12 -17.38
CA GLY A 62 -5.30 -9.20 -17.18
C GLY A 62 -5.88 -8.17 -16.20
N LEU A 63 -5.08 -7.55 -15.32
CA LEU A 63 -5.56 -6.47 -14.44
C LEU A 63 -5.37 -5.08 -15.05
N VAL A 64 -4.33 -4.90 -15.85
CA VAL A 64 -3.95 -3.58 -16.40
C VAL A 64 -5.12 -2.86 -17.08
N PRO A 65 -5.95 -3.52 -17.93
CA PRO A 65 -7.09 -2.84 -18.56
C PRO A 65 -8.15 -2.35 -17.57
N HIS A 66 -8.18 -2.91 -16.36
CA HIS A 66 -9.23 -2.67 -15.36
C HIS A 66 -8.78 -1.80 -14.19
N LEU A 67 -7.52 -1.36 -14.17
CA LEU A 67 -6.95 -0.58 -13.07
C LEU A 67 -7.78 0.67 -12.71
N GLY A 68 -8.39 1.32 -13.71
CA GLY A 68 -9.25 2.49 -13.48
C GLY A 68 -10.55 2.20 -12.71
N ARG A 69 -10.97 0.93 -12.63
CA ARG A 69 -12.16 0.50 -11.87
C ARG A 69 -11.81 -0.04 -10.48
N LEU A 70 -10.54 -0.36 -10.25
CA LEU A 70 -10.09 -0.88 -8.98
C LEU A 70 -9.80 0.26 -8.00
N SER A 71 -10.43 0.21 -6.85
CA SER A 71 -10.20 1.17 -5.76
C SER A 71 -9.09 0.72 -4.81
N LEU A 72 -8.74 -0.56 -4.84
CA LEU A 72 -7.70 -1.14 -4.00
C LEU A 72 -6.99 -2.28 -4.72
N ILE A 73 -5.67 -2.32 -4.57
CA ILE A 73 -4.85 -3.50 -4.89
C ILE A 73 -4.06 -3.88 -3.64
N GLU A 74 -4.28 -5.09 -3.15
CA GLU A 74 -3.47 -5.65 -2.07
C GLU A 74 -2.39 -6.55 -2.66
N LEU A 75 -1.13 -6.25 -2.33
CA LEU A 75 -0.01 -7.14 -2.63
C LEU A 75 0.25 -8.00 -1.40
N ARG A 76 -0.09 -9.29 -1.48
CA ARG A 76 0.10 -10.23 -0.38
C ARG A 76 1.51 -10.80 -0.40
N ILE A 77 2.21 -10.64 0.72
CA ILE A 77 3.59 -11.06 0.92
C ILE A 77 3.57 -12.38 1.68
N PRO A 78 3.79 -13.53 1.01
CA PRO A 78 3.75 -14.84 1.67
C PRO A 78 4.97 -15.08 2.57
N LYS A 79 6.11 -14.46 2.25
CA LYS A 79 7.35 -14.50 3.03
C LYS A 79 8.04 -13.15 2.95
N TYR A 80 8.54 -12.67 4.07
CA TYR A 80 9.27 -11.39 4.17
C TYR A 80 10.48 -11.28 3.21
N SER A 81 11.07 -12.41 2.81
CA SER A 81 12.22 -12.46 1.90
C SER A 81 11.86 -12.28 0.41
N ASP A 82 10.56 -12.31 0.07
CA ASP A 82 10.13 -12.11 -1.31
C ASP A 82 10.02 -10.63 -1.63
N GLY A 83 11.01 -10.06 -2.32
CA GLY A 83 11.05 -8.63 -2.67
C GLY A 83 10.31 -8.24 -3.95
N ARG A 84 9.67 -9.18 -4.66
CA ARG A 84 9.02 -8.91 -5.95
C ARG A 84 7.88 -7.90 -5.86
N PHE A 85 7.21 -7.82 -4.72
CA PHE A 85 6.13 -6.87 -4.49
C PHE A 85 6.57 -5.40 -4.60
N TYR A 86 7.83 -5.05 -4.28
CA TYR A 86 8.34 -3.70 -4.46
C TYR A 86 8.35 -3.27 -5.93
N SER A 87 8.77 -4.18 -6.81
CA SER A 87 8.80 -3.92 -8.25
C SER A 87 7.39 -3.79 -8.81
N ILE A 88 6.45 -4.62 -8.34
CA ILE A 88 5.04 -4.54 -8.74
C ILE A 88 4.41 -3.23 -8.28
N ALA A 89 4.67 -2.81 -7.04
CA ALA A 89 4.17 -1.55 -6.51
C ALA A 89 4.63 -0.36 -7.34
N ARG A 90 5.92 -0.29 -7.66
CA ARG A 90 6.47 0.76 -8.54
C ARG A 90 5.89 0.70 -9.94
N LEU A 91 5.74 -0.49 -10.50
CA LEU A 91 5.14 -0.67 -11.83
C LEU A 91 3.71 -0.11 -11.85
N LEU A 92 2.90 -0.41 -10.82
CA LEU A 92 1.55 0.13 -10.66
C LEU A 92 1.55 1.65 -10.56
N ARG A 93 2.43 2.24 -9.74
CA ARG A 93 2.48 3.70 -9.53
C ARG A 93 3.08 4.45 -10.70
N ASP A 94 4.30 4.05 -11.12
CA ASP A 94 5.11 4.86 -12.05
C ASP A 94 4.71 4.63 -13.49
N ARG A 95 4.39 3.37 -13.87
CA ARG A 95 4.08 3.03 -15.26
C ARG A 95 2.59 3.05 -15.56
N HIS A 96 1.78 2.50 -14.66
CA HIS A 96 0.33 2.38 -14.90
C HIS A 96 -0.48 3.51 -14.26
N GLY A 97 0.14 4.37 -13.44
CA GLY A 97 -0.53 5.52 -12.83
C GLY A 97 -1.68 5.13 -11.88
N PHE A 98 -1.62 3.96 -11.26
CA PHE A 98 -2.67 3.50 -10.36
C PHE A 98 -2.80 4.45 -9.17
N MET A 99 -3.99 5.04 -9.01
CA MET A 99 -4.30 6.05 -7.98
C MET A 99 -5.13 5.51 -6.83
N GLY A 100 -5.62 4.26 -6.92
CA GLY A 100 -6.31 3.59 -5.83
C GLY A 100 -5.39 3.23 -4.67
N GLU A 101 -5.97 2.71 -3.59
CA GLU A 101 -5.20 2.24 -2.44
C GLU A 101 -4.29 1.08 -2.82
N LEU A 102 -3.00 1.20 -2.52
CA LEU A 102 -2.05 0.11 -2.64
C LEU A 102 -1.71 -0.39 -1.24
N ARG A 103 -2.07 -1.63 -0.95
CA ARG A 103 -1.93 -2.25 0.36
C ARG A 103 -0.88 -3.36 0.33
N ALA A 104 -0.03 -3.41 1.36
CA ALA A 104 0.81 -4.55 1.63
C ALA A 104 0.19 -5.38 2.75
N GLY A 105 -0.05 -6.67 2.48
CA GLY A 105 -0.61 -7.60 3.47
C GLY A 105 0.26 -8.84 3.65
N GLY A 106 0.10 -9.52 4.79
CA GLY A 106 0.80 -10.76 5.11
C GLY A 106 2.02 -10.57 6.01
N ASP A 107 3.15 -11.21 5.66
CA ASP A 107 4.37 -11.23 6.49
C ASP A 107 5.17 -9.94 6.34
N VAL A 108 4.66 -8.86 6.93
CA VAL A 108 5.27 -7.52 6.92
C VAL A 108 6.11 -7.31 8.18
N LEU A 109 7.42 -7.22 8.01
CA LEU A 109 8.36 -6.98 9.10
C LEU A 109 8.59 -5.48 9.34
N ARG A 110 9.03 -5.15 10.57
CA ARG A 110 9.26 -3.78 11.03
C ARG A 110 10.22 -2.98 10.12
N ASP A 111 11.31 -3.60 9.70
CA ASP A 111 12.33 -2.99 8.85
C ASP A 111 11.84 -2.73 7.42
N GLN A 112 10.83 -3.46 6.96
CA GLN A 112 10.24 -3.28 5.64
C GLN A 112 9.30 -2.07 5.56
N VAL A 113 8.70 -1.63 6.66
CA VAL A 113 7.66 -0.59 6.68
C VAL A 113 8.08 0.66 5.92
N VAL A 114 9.26 1.20 6.20
CA VAL A 114 9.76 2.42 5.54
C VAL A 114 9.95 2.20 4.03
N HIS A 115 10.45 1.03 3.65
CA HIS A 115 10.66 0.68 2.24
C HIS A 115 9.34 0.50 1.50
N LEU A 116 8.32 -0.10 2.13
CA LEU A 116 6.97 -0.23 1.58
C LEU A 116 6.35 1.14 1.32
N LEU A 117 6.33 2.03 2.31
CA LEU A 117 5.80 3.38 2.15
C LEU A 117 6.51 4.15 1.02
N ARG A 118 7.84 4.01 0.92
CA ARG A 118 8.64 4.62 -0.17
C ARG A 118 8.38 3.99 -1.54
N ALA A 119 7.98 2.74 -1.60
CA ALA A 119 7.59 2.07 -2.84
C ALA A 119 6.19 2.47 -3.34
N GLY A 120 5.45 3.26 -2.55
CA GLY A 120 4.13 3.78 -2.93
C GLY A 120 2.95 3.05 -2.32
N PHE A 121 3.18 2.26 -1.27
CA PHE A 121 2.08 1.69 -0.48
C PHE A 121 1.43 2.75 0.41
N ASP A 122 0.10 2.75 0.46
CA ASP A 122 -0.70 3.66 1.29
C ASP A 122 -1.09 3.03 2.62
N ALA A 123 -1.19 1.70 2.66
CA ALA A 123 -1.69 0.95 3.80
C ALA A 123 -0.94 -0.37 3.99
N LEU A 124 -0.90 -0.81 5.25
CA LEU A 124 -0.25 -2.06 5.66
C LEU A 124 -1.24 -2.88 6.50
N ASP A 125 -1.57 -4.08 6.03
CA ASP A 125 -2.32 -5.08 6.81
C ASP A 125 -1.32 -5.95 7.56
N VAL A 126 -1.04 -5.59 8.81
CA VAL A 126 0.07 -6.13 9.57
C VAL A 126 -0.41 -7.20 10.54
N SER A 127 0.19 -8.38 10.44
CA SER A 127 -0.06 -9.50 11.36
C SER A 127 1.05 -9.72 12.39
N HIS A 128 2.28 -9.28 12.11
CA HIS A 128 3.44 -9.51 12.96
C HIS A 128 3.40 -8.65 14.24
N PRO A 129 3.36 -9.25 15.46
CA PRO A 129 3.16 -8.51 16.71
C PRO A 129 4.21 -7.42 16.96
N GLY A 130 5.49 -7.70 16.71
CA GLY A 130 6.56 -6.73 16.88
C GLY A 130 6.48 -5.54 15.92
N THR A 131 5.92 -5.74 14.72
CA THR A 131 5.68 -4.66 13.77
C THR A 131 4.50 -3.80 14.22
N ILE A 132 3.42 -4.43 14.70
CA ILE A 132 2.24 -3.73 15.26
C ILE A 132 2.67 -2.85 16.43
N GLU A 133 3.45 -3.39 17.37
CA GLU A 133 3.94 -2.65 18.53
C GLU A 133 4.82 -1.47 18.11
N ALA A 134 5.77 -1.71 17.20
CA ALA A 134 6.65 -0.65 16.70
C ALA A 134 5.89 0.48 16.00
N LEU A 135 4.83 0.16 15.25
CA LEU A 135 3.96 1.14 14.61
C LEU A 135 3.15 1.94 15.65
N ARG A 136 2.59 1.28 16.67
CA ARG A 136 1.85 1.94 17.77
C ARG A 136 2.73 2.89 18.57
N LEU A 137 3.96 2.50 18.85
CA LEU A 137 4.92 3.29 19.60
C LEU A 137 5.63 4.36 18.74
N GLY A 138 5.41 4.37 17.43
CA GLY A 138 6.12 5.29 16.52
C GLY A 138 7.64 5.07 16.49
N THR A 139 8.11 3.86 16.82
CA THR A 139 9.54 3.53 16.90
C THR A 139 10.14 3.06 15.56
N ILE A 140 9.39 3.20 14.48
CA ILE A 140 9.90 2.94 13.13
C ILE A 140 10.83 4.09 12.74
N VAL A 141 12.10 3.79 12.63
CA VAL A 141 13.11 4.79 12.24
C VAL A 141 13.09 4.97 10.73
N ALA A 142 12.70 6.16 10.29
CA ALA A 142 12.82 6.54 8.90
C ALA A 142 14.26 7.01 8.62
N VAL A 143 14.89 6.43 7.59
CA VAL A 143 16.19 6.92 7.11
C VAL A 143 15.94 8.17 6.27
N HIS A 144 16.42 9.32 6.75
CA HIS A 144 16.16 10.61 6.10
C HIS A 144 16.99 10.85 4.84
N HIS A 145 18.11 10.14 4.69
CA HIS A 145 18.96 10.25 3.51
C HIS A 145 19.08 8.90 2.82
N HIS A 146 18.78 8.86 1.53
CA HIS A 146 18.95 7.66 0.72
C HIS A 146 19.54 8.01 -0.63
N TYR A 147 20.34 7.10 -1.13
CA TYR A 147 21.14 7.31 -2.33
C TYR A 147 20.35 7.23 -3.64
N GLN A 148 19.19 6.58 -3.65
CA GLN A 148 18.42 6.34 -4.88
C GLN A 148 17.48 7.49 -5.22
N PRO A 149 17.75 8.25 -6.31
CA PRO A 149 16.89 9.36 -6.74
C PRO A 149 15.45 8.94 -7.06
N ALA A 150 15.28 7.70 -7.55
CA ALA A 150 13.98 7.13 -7.93
C ALA A 150 13.03 6.88 -6.75
N SER A 151 13.47 7.04 -5.50
CA SER A 151 12.61 6.93 -4.32
C SER A 151 12.09 8.28 -3.83
N ALA A 152 12.41 9.37 -4.47
CA ALA A 152 11.85 10.68 -4.16
C ALA A 152 10.52 10.86 -4.91
N GLU A 153 9.57 11.54 -4.28
CA GLU A 153 8.41 12.09 -4.98
C GLU A 153 8.86 12.77 -6.28
N ARG A 154 7.97 12.80 -7.27
CA ARG A 154 8.16 13.37 -8.61
C ARG A 154 8.67 14.82 -8.61
N VAL A 155 9.81 15.07 -8.03
CA VAL A 155 10.54 16.31 -8.25
C VAL A 155 11.42 16.08 -9.47
N GLU A 156 10.98 16.59 -10.62
CA GLU A 156 11.81 16.67 -11.80
C GLU A 156 13.14 17.32 -11.41
N THR A 157 14.20 16.55 -11.47
CA THR A 157 15.53 17.09 -11.31
C THR A 157 15.85 17.94 -12.50
N ARG A 158 16.03 19.21 -12.28
CA ARG A 158 16.64 20.09 -13.28
C ARG A 158 17.99 19.49 -13.69
N PRO A 159 18.31 19.50 -14.99
CA PRO A 159 19.65 19.14 -15.47
C PRO A 159 20.65 19.94 -14.65
N ASN A 160 21.70 19.31 -14.13
CA ASN A 160 22.78 19.88 -13.31
C ASN A 160 22.59 19.89 -11.77
N GLN A 161 21.53 19.37 -11.20
CA GLN A 161 21.50 19.12 -9.78
C GLN A 161 22.16 17.75 -9.48
N ARG A 162 23.12 17.75 -8.57
CA ARG A 162 23.82 16.53 -8.12
C ARG A 162 22.82 15.62 -7.40
N PRO A 163 22.40 14.47 -7.98
CA PRO A 163 21.30 13.66 -7.45
C PRO A 163 21.56 13.12 -6.05
N TRP A 164 22.82 13.01 -5.61
CA TRP A 164 23.20 12.56 -4.27
C TRP A 164 23.07 13.64 -3.18
N ARG A 165 22.78 14.90 -3.53
CA ARG A 165 22.59 16.01 -2.59
C ARG A 165 21.13 16.28 -2.25
N ARG A 166 20.20 15.48 -2.73
CA ARG A 166 18.80 15.72 -2.44
C ARG A 166 18.49 15.35 -1.00
N LEU A 167 18.22 16.38 -0.23
CA LEU A 167 17.39 16.26 0.96
C LEU A 167 16.00 15.97 0.44
N SER A 168 15.56 14.70 0.56
CA SER A 168 14.17 14.39 0.32
C SER A 168 13.35 15.07 1.41
N ASP A 169 12.36 15.82 1.00
CA ASP A 169 11.44 16.48 1.91
C ASP A 169 10.56 15.40 2.56
N PHE A 170 11.00 14.92 3.72
CA PHE A 170 10.34 13.87 4.52
C PHE A 170 9.09 14.36 5.23
N GLY A 171 8.57 15.52 4.86
CA GLY A 171 7.35 16.07 5.45
C GLY A 171 6.20 15.06 5.47
N THR A 172 6.10 14.22 4.45
CA THR A 172 5.03 13.22 4.34
C THR A 172 5.25 12.02 5.26
N LEU A 173 6.46 11.43 5.26
CA LEU A 173 6.77 10.29 6.13
C LEU A 173 6.84 10.69 7.61
N SER A 174 7.40 11.86 7.92
CA SER A 174 7.40 12.39 9.28
C SER A 174 5.98 12.71 9.79
N ARG A 175 5.06 13.08 8.91
CA ARG A 175 3.66 13.31 9.26
C ARG A 175 2.92 12.01 9.46
N VAL A 176 3.17 11.01 8.61
CA VAL A 176 2.60 9.65 8.73
C VAL A 176 3.06 8.97 10.02
N LEU A 177 4.32 9.12 10.40
CA LEU A 177 4.89 8.49 11.60
C LEU A 177 4.73 9.32 12.90
N ARG A 178 4.41 10.62 12.81
CA ARG A 178 4.21 11.52 13.99
C ARG A 178 2.75 11.87 14.26
N GLY A 179 1.78 11.31 13.54
CA GLY A 179 0.35 11.67 13.66
C GLY A 179 -0.35 11.30 14.96
N GLY A 180 0.36 10.85 15.99
CA GLY A 180 -0.22 10.39 17.26
C GLY A 180 0.14 11.20 18.50
N GLY A 181 0.39 12.51 18.42
CA GLY A 181 0.79 13.20 19.65
C GLY A 181 0.62 14.71 19.67
N GLN A 182 -0.60 15.22 19.54
CA GLN A 182 -0.95 16.54 20.10
C GLN A 182 -2.46 16.63 20.36
N GLY A 183 -2.86 16.14 21.50
CA GLY A 183 -4.15 16.42 22.13
C GLY A 183 -3.94 16.49 23.62
N GLY A 184 -3.73 17.66 24.17
CA GLY A 184 -3.71 17.78 25.62
C GLY A 184 -3.09 19.06 26.12
N GLY A 185 -3.94 20.00 26.51
CA GLY A 185 -3.64 20.89 27.59
C GLY A 185 -3.35 22.34 27.26
N ARG A 186 -4.38 23.13 27.25
CA ARG A 186 -4.34 24.46 27.94
C ARG A 186 -5.66 24.66 28.65
N ALA A 187 -5.54 24.66 29.96
CA ALA A 187 -6.45 25.32 30.88
C ALA A 187 -6.29 26.83 30.71
#